data_3750509c3825296a98ebd92b1318b7e0
#
_entry.id   3750509c3825296a98ebd92b1318b7e0
#
_cell.length_a   1.000
_cell.length_b   1.000
_cell.length_c   1.000
_cell.angle_alpha   90.00
_cell.angle_beta   90.00
_cell.angle_gamma   90.00
#
_symmetry.space_group_name_H-M   'P 1'
#
loop_
_entity.id
_entity.type
_entity.pdbx_description
1 polymer ?
#
loop_
_entity_poly.entity_id
_entity_poly.type
_entity_poly.pdbx_seq_one_letter_code
_entity_poly.pdbx_strand_id
1 'polypeptide(L)'
;MHHAHPDRLRGDRAAGQDQRRVPVAGRVRAAVYASRAGQQRRMSTVIGSVPTIMVSNLTIPARQRFTCAHELGHIILGHVGRYDLVCREPAPGDNPIEQAANVFASRLLAPACVLWGCGVQSAEDIAQLCDISRAAAEFRWSRMQELYRRQRFLTSPLERLVYAQFENYIKGHRLPGADR
;
A
#
# COMPACT_ATOMS: atom_id res chain seq x y z
N MET A 1 -66.81 -17.48 22.32
CA MET A 1 -66.47 -16.31 23.16
C MET A 1 -64.96 -16.27 23.39
N HIS A 2 -64.42 -15.15 23.20
CA HIS A 2 -63.04 -14.66 23.45
C HIS A 2 -62.04 -14.80 22.33
N HIS A 3 -61.86 -13.65 21.76
CA HIS A 3 -60.81 -13.23 20.84
C HIS A 3 -59.44 -13.27 21.49
N ALA A 4 -58.43 -13.71 20.79
CA ALA A 4 -57.07 -13.35 21.05
C ALA A 4 -56.42 -12.85 19.75
N HIS A 5 -55.99 -11.61 19.77
CA HIS A 5 -55.34 -10.84 18.74
C HIS A 5 -53.89 -11.33 18.57
N PRO A 6 -53.33 -11.54 17.35
CA PRO A 6 -51.89 -11.72 17.20
C PRO A 6 -51.24 -10.35 17.10
N ASP A 7 -50.35 -10.12 18.05
CA ASP A 7 -49.51 -8.95 18.14
C ASP A 7 -48.47 -8.94 17.02
N ARG A 8 -48.39 -7.83 16.29
CA ARG A 8 -47.49 -7.61 15.16
C ARG A 8 -46.12 -7.27 15.74
N LEU A 9 -45.19 -8.18 15.72
CA LEU A 9 -43.77 -7.89 15.85
C LEU A 9 -43.29 -7.12 14.61
N ARG A 10 -43.22 -5.81 14.71
CA ARG A 10 -42.49 -4.94 13.79
C ARG A 10 -41.01 -5.28 13.94
N GLY A 11 -40.45 -5.87 12.91
CA GLY A 11 -39.01 -6.00 12.77
C GLY A 11 -38.37 -4.61 12.63
N ASP A 12 -37.60 -4.22 13.61
CA ASP A 12 -36.68 -3.11 13.52
C ASP A 12 -35.68 -3.39 12.40
N ARG A 13 -35.86 -2.68 11.30
CA ARG A 13 -34.83 -2.58 10.26
C ARG A 13 -33.67 -1.82 10.90
N ALA A 14 -32.61 -2.57 11.22
CA ALA A 14 -31.34 -2.02 11.61
C ALA A 14 -30.94 -0.93 10.61
N ALA A 15 -30.78 0.27 11.11
CA ALA A 15 -30.32 1.43 10.38
C ALA A 15 -29.02 1.08 9.64
N GLY A 16 -29.01 1.32 8.34
CA GLY A 16 -27.82 1.16 7.51
C GLY A 16 -26.66 1.94 8.12
N GLN A 17 -25.61 1.23 8.48
CA GLN A 17 -24.35 1.84 8.88
C GLN A 17 -23.87 2.69 7.71
N ASP A 18 -23.96 3.99 7.89
CA ASP A 18 -23.38 5.00 7.02
C ASP A 18 -21.88 4.69 6.84
N GLN A 19 -21.55 4.09 5.71
CA GLN A 19 -20.18 3.81 5.32
C GLN A 19 -19.52 5.14 4.94
N ARG A 20 -19.15 5.94 5.92
CA ARG A 20 -18.35 7.13 5.69
C ARG A 20 -17.02 6.70 5.12
N ARG A 21 -16.94 6.68 3.80
CA ARG A 21 -15.66 6.67 3.10
C ARG A 21 -14.90 7.89 3.60
N VAL A 22 -13.77 7.67 4.24
CA VAL A 22 -12.83 8.76 4.50
C VAL A 22 -12.50 9.35 3.14
N PRO A 23 -12.82 10.63 2.87
CA PRO A 23 -12.55 11.21 1.57
C PRO A 23 -11.03 11.25 1.36
N VAL A 24 -10.54 10.47 0.41
CA VAL A 24 -9.12 10.43 0.02
C VAL A 24 -8.72 11.72 -0.73
N ALA A 25 -9.65 12.62 -0.96
CA ALA A 25 -9.42 13.94 -1.56
C ALA A 25 -8.87 14.96 -0.54
N GLY A 26 -7.94 14.55 0.31
CA GLY A 26 -7.35 15.39 1.33
C GLY A 26 -5.83 15.20 1.44
N ARG A 27 -5.17 16.14 2.07
CA ARG A 27 -3.74 16.06 2.37
C ARG A 27 -3.49 14.93 3.35
N VAL A 28 -2.59 13.99 3.01
CA VAL A 28 -2.01 13.04 3.95
C VAL A 28 -0.76 13.69 4.53
N ARG A 29 -0.59 13.66 5.84
CA ARG A 29 0.62 14.13 6.52
C ARG A 29 1.51 12.94 6.86
N ALA A 30 2.81 13.09 6.64
CA ALA A 30 3.82 12.22 7.21
C ALA A 30 4.52 12.95 8.36
N ALA A 31 4.61 12.33 9.52
CA ALA A 31 5.31 12.83 10.68
C ALA A 31 6.36 11.84 11.13
N VAL A 32 7.57 12.33 11.37
CA VAL A 32 8.66 11.53 11.93
C VAL A 32 8.66 11.73 13.44
N TYR A 33 8.70 10.65 14.20
CA TYR A 33 8.74 10.70 15.65
C TYR A 33 9.97 9.99 16.22
N ALA A 34 10.48 10.52 17.33
CA ALA A 34 11.54 9.86 18.10
C ALA A 34 10.93 8.69 18.87
N SER A 35 11.28 7.46 18.49
CA SER A 35 10.90 6.26 19.23
C SER A 35 11.89 5.98 20.35
N ARG A 36 11.41 5.59 21.54
CA ARG A 36 12.30 5.04 22.57
C ARG A 36 12.76 3.63 22.15
N ALA A 37 13.99 3.28 22.50
CA ALA A 37 14.56 1.97 22.20
C ALA A 37 13.60 0.83 22.61
N GLY A 38 13.32 -0.10 21.69
CA GLY A 38 12.42 -1.25 21.89
C GLY A 38 10.97 -1.05 21.39
N GLN A 39 10.55 0.16 21.04
CA GLN A 39 9.21 0.40 20.49
C GLN A 39 9.26 0.78 19.02
N GLN A 40 9.36 -0.23 18.14
CA GLN A 40 9.15 -0.03 16.70
C GLN A 40 7.64 0.01 16.41
N ARG A 41 6.99 1.13 16.67
CA ARG A 41 5.57 1.30 16.36
C ARG A 41 5.42 2.00 15.00
N ARG A 42 4.75 1.34 14.09
CA ARG A 42 4.19 1.92 12.87
C ARG A 42 2.77 2.37 13.22
N MET A 43 2.35 3.51 12.78
CA MET A 43 1.01 3.98 13.10
C MET A 43 0.48 4.90 12.01
N SER A 44 -0.68 4.54 11.46
CA SER A 44 -1.55 5.48 10.77
C SER A 44 -2.66 5.92 11.71
N THR A 45 -2.86 7.20 11.81
CA THR A 45 -3.92 7.77 12.64
C THR A 45 -4.57 8.95 11.92
N VAL A 46 -5.73 9.35 12.40
CA VAL A 46 -6.39 10.56 11.93
C VAL A 46 -6.25 11.61 13.02
N ILE A 47 -5.54 12.71 12.74
CA ILE A 47 -5.41 13.82 13.63
C ILE A 47 -6.33 14.96 13.14
N GLY A 48 -7.38 15.21 13.86
CA GLY A 48 -8.50 16.05 13.38
C GLY A 48 -9.20 15.37 12.21
N SER A 49 -9.20 16.00 11.03
CA SER A 49 -9.73 15.44 9.78
C SER A 49 -8.63 14.95 8.81
N VAL A 50 -7.36 14.98 9.23
CA VAL A 50 -6.23 14.69 8.34
C VAL A 50 -5.62 13.34 8.68
N PRO A 51 -5.61 12.37 7.73
CA PRO A 51 -4.85 11.15 7.87
C PRO A 51 -3.37 11.47 8.08
N THR A 52 -2.77 10.90 9.11
CA THR A 52 -1.37 11.17 9.49
C THR A 52 -0.62 9.85 9.63
N ILE A 53 0.48 9.73 8.91
CA ILE A 53 1.39 8.58 8.98
C ILE A 53 2.54 8.94 9.91
N MET A 54 2.78 8.12 10.92
CA MET A 54 3.89 8.28 11.85
C MET A 54 4.97 7.25 11.55
N VAL A 55 6.19 7.73 11.32
CA VAL A 55 7.35 6.90 10.99
C VAL A 55 8.46 7.12 12.02
N SER A 56 9.06 6.04 12.52
CA SER A 56 10.18 6.11 13.45
C SER A 56 11.45 6.60 12.75
N ASN A 57 12.19 7.51 13.39
CA ASN A 57 13.48 7.99 12.92
C ASN A 57 14.65 7.03 13.22
N LEU A 58 14.41 5.95 13.98
CA LEU A 58 15.43 4.97 14.34
C LEU A 58 15.65 3.89 13.28
N THR A 59 14.93 3.94 12.17
CA THR A 59 15.07 2.95 11.09
C THR A 59 15.80 3.55 9.88
N ILE A 60 16.44 2.68 9.09
CA ILE A 60 17.13 3.11 7.85
C ILE A 60 16.14 3.71 6.85
N PRO A 61 16.57 4.65 5.98
CA PRO A 61 15.69 5.35 5.03
C PRO A 61 14.82 4.44 4.17
N ALA A 62 15.38 3.34 3.65
CA ALA A 62 14.63 2.38 2.84
C ALA A 62 13.43 1.78 3.60
N ARG A 63 13.62 1.49 4.90
CA ARG A 63 12.56 0.98 5.76
C ARG A 63 11.53 2.06 6.09
N GLN A 64 11.96 3.30 6.30
CA GLN A 64 11.05 4.43 6.51
C GLN A 64 10.14 4.63 5.28
N ARG A 65 10.71 4.60 4.06
CA ARG A 65 9.94 4.70 2.82
C ARG A 65 8.92 3.58 2.67
N PHE A 66 9.35 2.33 2.93
CA PHE A 66 8.43 1.19 2.86
C PHE A 66 7.30 1.32 3.88
N THR A 67 7.63 1.70 5.13
CA THR A 67 6.63 1.93 6.17
C THR A 67 5.65 3.03 5.75
N CYS A 68 6.14 4.15 5.24
CA CYS A 68 5.29 5.25 4.78
C CYS A 68 4.35 4.81 3.65
N ALA A 69 4.88 4.08 2.66
CA ALA A 69 4.08 3.54 1.55
C ALA A 69 3.04 2.50 2.01
N HIS A 70 3.40 1.66 2.97
CA HIS A 70 2.50 0.65 3.57
C HIS A 70 1.34 1.31 4.32
N GLU A 71 1.65 2.28 5.18
CA GLU A 71 0.63 3.03 5.92
C GLU A 71 -0.26 3.86 4.99
N LEU A 72 0.31 4.44 3.94
CA LEU A 72 -0.48 5.07 2.87
C LEU A 72 -1.43 4.08 2.21
N GLY A 73 -0.98 2.84 2.01
CA GLY A 73 -1.81 1.74 1.52
C GLY A 73 -3.05 1.51 2.40
N HIS A 74 -2.87 1.48 3.71
CA HIS A 74 -4.00 1.36 4.64
C HIS A 74 -5.00 2.50 4.52
N ILE A 75 -4.52 3.73 4.35
CA ILE A 75 -5.38 4.91 4.18
C ILE A 75 -6.17 4.80 2.85
N ILE A 76 -5.48 4.56 1.75
CA ILE A 76 -6.10 4.54 0.40
C ILE A 76 -7.06 3.36 0.23
N LEU A 77 -6.73 2.19 0.80
CA LEU A 77 -7.58 1.01 0.76
C LEU A 77 -8.74 1.06 1.76
N GLY A 78 -8.84 2.14 2.55
CA GLY A 78 -9.93 2.36 3.51
C GLY A 78 -9.85 1.44 4.72
N HIS A 79 -8.66 1.00 5.11
CA HIS A 79 -8.44 0.18 6.29
C HIS A 79 -8.46 1.00 7.59
N VAL A 80 -8.15 2.29 7.51
CA VAL A 80 -8.16 3.21 8.65
C VAL A 80 -9.59 3.64 8.95
N GLY A 81 -10.01 3.51 10.21
CA GLY A 81 -11.38 3.82 10.66
C GLY A 81 -12.41 2.69 10.50
N ARG A 82 -12.11 1.63 9.74
CA ARG A 82 -12.96 0.42 9.67
C ARG A 82 -12.61 -0.63 10.70
N TYR A 83 -11.37 -0.63 11.12
CA TYR A 83 -10.82 -1.59 12.07
C TYR A 83 -10.11 -0.75 13.11
N ASP A 84 -10.33 -0.96 14.40
CA ASP A 84 -9.67 -0.24 15.49
C ASP A 84 -8.15 -0.47 15.52
N LEU A 85 -7.47 0.01 14.48
CA LEU A 85 -6.07 -0.25 14.20
C LEU A 85 -5.17 0.81 14.84
N VAL A 86 -5.34 1.02 16.14
CA VAL A 86 -4.63 2.10 16.86
C VAL A 86 -3.17 1.77 17.17
N CYS A 87 -2.79 0.51 17.30
CA CYS A 87 -1.39 0.09 17.44
C CYS A 87 -1.27 -1.35 16.95
N ARG A 88 -0.53 -1.58 15.87
CA ARG A 88 -0.30 -2.93 15.39
C ARG A 88 1.00 -3.48 15.90
N GLU A 89 0.90 -4.54 16.67
CA GLU A 89 1.93 -5.55 16.66
C GLU A 89 1.97 -6.20 15.27
N PRO A 90 3.11 -6.76 14.83
CA PRO A 90 3.16 -7.49 13.57
C PRO A 90 2.04 -8.52 13.56
N ALA A 91 1.04 -8.29 12.72
CA ALA A 91 -0.02 -9.27 12.53
C ALA A 91 0.58 -10.54 11.94
N PRO A 92 0.03 -11.74 12.24
CA PRO A 92 0.42 -12.96 11.56
C PRO A 92 0.44 -12.75 10.04
N GLY A 93 1.42 -13.34 9.34
CA GLY A 93 1.66 -13.12 7.92
C GLY A 93 0.47 -13.38 6.98
N ASP A 94 -0.59 -14.01 7.50
CA ASP A 94 -1.80 -14.35 6.75
C ASP A 94 -2.93 -13.31 6.85
N ASN A 95 -2.69 -12.13 7.45
CA ASN A 95 -3.71 -11.09 7.49
C ASN A 95 -3.90 -10.45 6.09
N PRO A 96 -5.06 -10.63 5.43
CA PRO A 96 -5.29 -10.11 4.08
C PRO A 96 -5.17 -8.59 3.97
N ILE A 97 -5.48 -7.87 5.06
CA ILE A 97 -5.40 -6.40 5.14
C ILE A 97 -3.93 -5.96 5.08
N GLU A 98 -3.06 -6.62 5.85
CA GLU A 98 -1.62 -6.36 5.85
C GLU A 98 -1.00 -6.75 4.51
N GLN A 99 -1.41 -7.88 3.95
CA GLN A 99 -0.96 -8.30 2.61
C GLN A 99 -1.36 -7.27 1.53
N ALA A 100 -2.58 -6.75 1.57
CA ALA A 100 -3.02 -5.73 0.62
C ALA A 100 -2.19 -4.44 0.74
N ALA A 101 -1.87 -3.99 1.96
CA ALA A 101 -1.01 -2.84 2.19
C ALA A 101 0.43 -3.09 1.74
N ASN A 102 0.97 -4.29 1.97
CA ASN A 102 2.30 -4.70 1.48
C ASN A 102 2.36 -4.70 -0.05
N VAL A 103 1.33 -5.25 -0.71
CA VAL A 103 1.23 -5.24 -2.18
C VAL A 103 1.13 -3.81 -2.71
N PHE A 104 0.35 -2.95 -2.06
CA PHE A 104 0.26 -1.55 -2.42
C PHE A 104 1.63 -0.85 -2.32
N ALA A 105 2.32 -0.98 -1.18
CA ALA A 105 3.63 -0.40 -0.95
C ALA A 105 4.67 -0.87 -1.99
N SER A 106 4.71 -2.17 -2.25
CA SER A 106 5.59 -2.76 -3.25
C SER A 106 5.34 -2.20 -4.66
N ARG A 107 4.09 -2.01 -5.05
CA ARG A 107 3.74 -1.46 -6.37
C ARG A 107 4.01 0.04 -6.47
N LEU A 108 3.82 0.77 -5.39
CA LEU A 108 4.08 2.21 -5.33
C LEU A 108 5.57 2.51 -5.42
N LEU A 109 6.40 1.79 -4.66
CA LEU A 109 7.85 2.01 -4.61
C LEU A 109 8.61 1.44 -5.81
N ALA A 110 8.05 0.42 -6.47
CA ALA A 110 8.67 -0.28 -7.59
C ALA A 110 7.63 -0.59 -8.69
N PRO A 111 7.14 0.43 -9.44
CA PRO A 111 6.11 0.24 -10.47
C PRO A 111 6.59 -0.68 -11.60
N ALA A 112 5.81 -1.70 -11.94
CA ALA A 112 6.21 -2.73 -12.92
C ALA A 112 6.55 -2.16 -14.29
N CYS A 113 5.77 -1.20 -14.77
CA CYS A 113 6.00 -0.57 -16.08
C CYS A 113 7.32 0.23 -16.11
N VAL A 114 7.70 0.87 -15.00
CA VAL A 114 8.98 1.59 -14.88
C VAL A 114 10.15 0.62 -14.84
N LEU A 115 10.08 -0.42 -13.99
CA LEU A 115 11.09 -1.47 -13.91
C LEU A 115 11.32 -2.16 -15.26
N TRP A 116 10.23 -2.45 -15.95
CA TRP A 116 10.27 -3.02 -17.29
C TRP A 116 10.95 -2.07 -18.29
N GLY A 117 10.61 -0.78 -18.25
CA GLY A 117 11.22 0.24 -19.07
C GLY A 117 12.73 0.42 -18.83
N CYS A 118 13.18 0.26 -17.57
CA CYS A 118 14.59 0.26 -17.21
C CYS A 118 15.31 -1.05 -17.60
N GLY A 119 14.59 -2.10 -18.01
CA GLY A 119 15.18 -3.36 -18.44
C GLY A 119 15.66 -4.26 -17.28
N VAL A 120 14.99 -4.18 -16.12
CA VAL A 120 15.30 -4.97 -14.93
C VAL A 120 15.25 -6.47 -15.22
N GLN A 121 16.29 -7.21 -14.80
CA GLN A 121 16.44 -8.65 -15.01
C GLN A 121 16.66 -9.45 -13.72
N SER A 122 16.78 -8.76 -12.58
CA SER A 122 17.06 -9.39 -11.29
C SER A 122 16.41 -8.64 -10.12
N ALA A 123 16.36 -9.29 -8.95
CA ALA A 123 15.97 -8.64 -7.70
C ALA A 123 17.01 -7.58 -7.28
N GLU A 124 18.29 -7.80 -7.59
CA GLU A 124 19.36 -6.87 -7.29
C GLU A 124 19.18 -5.55 -8.05
N ASP A 125 18.83 -5.61 -9.35
CA ASP A 125 18.51 -4.42 -10.13
C ASP A 125 17.38 -3.62 -9.50
N ILE A 126 16.33 -4.29 -9.03
CA ILE A 126 15.21 -3.64 -8.35
C ILE A 126 15.66 -2.98 -7.05
N ALA A 127 16.48 -3.67 -6.24
CA ALA A 127 16.97 -3.16 -4.98
C ALA A 127 17.78 -1.86 -5.18
N GLN A 128 18.63 -1.84 -6.18
CA GLN A 128 19.47 -0.68 -6.52
C GLN A 128 18.66 0.47 -7.11
N LEU A 129 17.82 0.20 -8.13
CA LEU A 129 17.02 1.23 -8.79
C LEU A 129 16.00 1.91 -7.86
N CYS A 130 15.38 1.13 -6.98
CA CYS A 130 14.30 1.62 -6.12
C CYS A 130 14.77 1.95 -4.70
N ASP A 131 16.04 1.68 -4.36
CA ASP A 131 16.61 1.81 -3.00
C ASP A 131 15.68 1.17 -1.95
N ILE A 132 15.31 -0.09 -2.18
CA ILE A 132 14.50 -0.90 -1.27
C ILE A 132 15.30 -2.08 -0.73
N SER A 133 14.80 -2.71 0.34
CA SER A 133 15.46 -3.88 0.92
C SER A 133 15.48 -5.05 -0.07
N ARG A 134 16.51 -5.91 0.05
CA ARG A 134 16.64 -7.11 -0.78
C ARG A 134 15.38 -8.00 -0.70
N ALA A 135 14.83 -8.22 0.49
CA ALA A 135 13.60 -9.01 0.66
C ALA A 135 12.41 -8.40 -0.09
N ALA A 136 12.25 -7.06 -0.05
CA ALA A 136 11.20 -6.37 -0.81
C ALA A 136 11.43 -6.48 -2.33
N ALA A 137 12.69 -6.42 -2.77
CA ALA A 137 13.07 -6.58 -4.16
C ALA A 137 12.84 -8.01 -4.68
N GLU A 138 13.17 -9.03 -3.90
CA GLU A 138 12.92 -10.45 -4.22
C GLU A 138 11.40 -10.72 -4.36
N PHE A 139 10.61 -10.22 -3.42
CA PHE A 139 9.14 -10.29 -3.52
C PHE A 139 8.63 -9.60 -4.80
N ARG A 140 9.18 -8.42 -5.13
CA ARG A 140 8.79 -7.69 -6.33
C ARG A 140 9.23 -8.41 -7.60
N TRP A 141 10.44 -8.97 -7.61
CA TRP A 141 10.99 -9.70 -8.74
C TRP A 141 10.18 -10.94 -9.12
N SER A 142 9.75 -11.74 -8.14
CA SER A 142 8.88 -12.88 -8.43
C SER A 142 7.60 -12.49 -9.19
N ARG A 143 7.04 -11.31 -8.88
CA ARG A 143 5.90 -10.77 -9.63
C ARG A 143 6.29 -10.26 -11.01
N MET A 144 7.48 -9.67 -11.16
CA MET A 144 7.99 -9.22 -12.46
C MET A 144 8.20 -10.41 -13.40
N GLN A 145 8.77 -11.50 -12.92
CA GLN A 145 8.94 -12.73 -13.70
C GLN A 145 7.61 -13.23 -14.28
N GLU A 146 6.55 -13.21 -13.50
CA GLU A 146 5.23 -13.58 -13.98
C GLU A 146 4.70 -12.61 -15.06
N LEU A 147 4.94 -11.31 -14.92
CA LEU A 147 4.57 -10.32 -15.93
C LEU A 147 5.39 -10.49 -17.22
N TYR A 148 6.70 -10.78 -17.11
CA TYR A 148 7.54 -11.11 -18.25
C TYR A 148 7.06 -12.36 -18.98
N ARG A 149 6.76 -13.41 -18.25
CA ARG A 149 6.24 -14.67 -18.84
C ARG A 149 4.93 -14.45 -19.60
N ARG A 150 4.06 -13.55 -19.11
CA ARG A 150 2.78 -13.24 -19.74
C ARG A 150 2.85 -12.10 -20.75
N GLN A 151 4.00 -11.46 -20.92
CA GLN A 151 4.18 -10.26 -21.74
C GLN A 151 3.16 -9.17 -21.44
N ARG A 152 2.85 -8.97 -20.16
CA ARG A 152 1.80 -8.05 -19.69
C ARG A 152 2.38 -6.77 -19.11
N PHE A 153 2.92 -5.92 -19.98
CA PHE A 153 3.35 -4.57 -19.66
C PHE A 153 2.62 -3.55 -20.56
N LEU A 154 2.35 -2.38 -20.03
CA LEU A 154 1.66 -1.27 -20.70
C LEU A 154 0.28 -1.65 -21.26
N THR A 155 -0.36 -2.66 -20.67
CA THR A 155 -1.66 -3.16 -21.15
C THR A 155 -2.82 -2.26 -20.71
N SER A 156 -2.69 -1.56 -19.60
CA SER A 156 -3.71 -0.64 -19.11
C SER A 156 -3.40 0.84 -19.42
N PRO A 157 -4.41 1.71 -19.56
CA PRO A 157 -4.20 3.14 -19.70
C PRO A 157 -3.41 3.77 -18.54
N LEU A 158 -3.64 3.28 -17.30
CA LEU A 158 -2.93 3.77 -16.12
C LEU A 158 -1.45 3.42 -16.14
N GLU A 159 -1.08 2.20 -16.58
CA GLU A 159 0.33 1.82 -16.74
C GLU A 159 1.04 2.70 -17.76
N ARG A 160 0.38 3.00 -18.89
CA ARG A 160 0.93 3.89 -19.92
C ARG A 160 1.11 5.31 -19.39
N LEU A 161 0.16 5.82 -18.61
CA LEU A 161 0.28 7.12 -17.97
C LEU A 161 1.46 7.18 -17.00
N VAL A 162 1.60 6.19 -16.11
CA VAL A 162 2.74 6.10 -15.18
C VAL A 162 4.05 6.00 -15.96
N TYR A 163 4.12 5.14 -16.98
CA TYR A 163 5.32 4.99 -17.80
C TYR A 163 5.74 6.33 -18.43
N ALA A 164 4.80 7.06 -19.00
CA ALA A 164 5.06 8.38 -19.61
C ALA A 164 5.57 9.41 -18.58
N GLN A 165 5.02 9.40 -17.35
CA GLN A 165 5.50 10.28 -16.28
C GLN A 165 6.94 9.99 -15.86
N PHE A 166 7.38 8.73 -15.99
CA PHE A 166 8.74 8.29 -15.63
C PHE A 166 9.68 8.15 -16.84
N GLU A 167 9.28 8.61 -18.02
CA GLU A 167 10.06 8.42 -19.26
C GLU A 167 11.51 8.93 -19.14
N ASN A 168 11.71 10.12 -18.60
CA ASN A 168 13.06 10.68 -18.40
C ASN A 168 13.88 9.87 -17.41
N TYR A 169 13.26 9.40 -16.32
CA TYR A 169 13.92 8.52 -15.37
C TYR A 169 14.33 7.20 -16.04
N ILE A 170 13.44 6.58 -16.79
CA ILE A 170 13.67 5.33 -17.52
C ILE A 170 14.85 5.49 -18.49
N LYS A 171 14.88 6.57 -19.27
CA LYS A 171 15.98 6.85 -20.22
C LYS A 171 17.33 7.00 -19.51
N GLY A 172 17.35 7.63 -18.35
CA GLY A 172 18.59 7.86 -17.58
C GLY A 172 19.07 6.64 -16.76
N HIS A 173 18.21 5.62 -16.55
CA HIS A 173 18.49 4.46 -15.69
C HIS A 173 18.31 3.14 -16.42
N ARG A 174 18.40 3.14 -17.75
CA ARG A 174 18.29 1.94 -18.55
C ARG A 174 19.50 1.03 -18.31
N LEU A 175 19.24 -0.20 -17.97
CA LEU A 175 20.28 -1.19 -17.71
C LEU A 175 20.89 -1.73 -19.02
N PRO A 176 22.17 -2.12 -19.03
CA PRO A 176 22.80 -2.74 -20.17
C PRO A 176 22.05 -4.01 -20.63
N GLY A 177 21.86 -4.19 -21.93
CA GLY A 177 21.13 -5.33 -22.49
C GLY A 177 19.60 -5.20 -22.50
N ALA A 178 19.06 -4.02 -22.14
CA ALA A 178 17.63 -3.72 -22.17
C ALA A 178 17.08 -3.36 -23.57
N ASP A 179 17.84 -3.56 -24.62
CA ASP A 179 17.40 -3.30 -26.00
C ASP A 179 16.35 -4.34 -26.42
N ARG A 180 15.10 -3.90 -26.37
CA ARG A 180 13.93 -4.64 -26.86
C ARG A 180 13.14 -3.76 -27.80
#